data_4ef97d5b3957eceff24e3adb1a05b4d9
#
_entry.id   4ef97d5b3957eceff24e3adb1a05b4d9
#
_cell.length_a   1.000
_cell.length_b   1.000
_cell.length_c   1.000
_cell.angle_alpha   90.00
_cell.angle_beta   90.00
_cell.angle_gamma   90.00
#
_symmetry.space_group_name_H-M   'P 1'
#
loop_
_entity.id
_entity.type
_entity.pdbx_description
1 polymer ?
#
loop_
_entity_poly.entity_id
_entity_poly.type
_entity_poly.pdbx_seq_one_letter_code
_entity_poly.pdbx_strand_id
1 'polypeptide(L)'
;MKVLTFGEVMLRLKTPEHLKILQADTFEANYGGAEANVAVSLATLGDDVSYVTKVPEHQVGQAAVNEIRRFGVDTSRVLRGGGRVGIYYFEKGTNIRPTSVIYDRAYSAIAMAKAEEFDWEKLLDGVDFFYFSGITPAISTEIEKALENALALCREKKIQVVCDLNYRGKMWSTKDAQRVMRRLMAYVDVCIANDEDFESSLGIPAYDGDMSRGIE
;
A
#
# COMPACT_ATOMS: atom_id res chain seq x y z
N MET A 1 -6.89 -9.72 18.15
CA MET A 1 -5.60 -9.72 17.43
C MET A 1 -5.32 -8.28 17.05
N LYS A 2 -4.11 -7.77 17.35
CA LYS A 2 -3.74 -6.37 17.06
C LYS A 2 -2.88 -6.33 15.81
N VAL A 3 -3.39 -5.71 14.77
CA VAL A 3 -2.71 -5.61 13.46
C VAL A 3 -2.30 -4.17 13.19
N LEU A 4 -1.09 -3.97 12.73
CA LEU A 4 -0.61 -2.69 12.22
C LEU A 4 -0.35 -2.80 10.72
N THR A 5 -0.96 -1.93 9.92
CA THR A 5 -0.69 -1.86 8.48
C THR A 5 0.04 -0.56 8.15
N PHE A 6 1.00 -0.63 7.21
CA PHE A 6 1.84 0.52 6.83
C PHE A 6 1.88 0.72 5.32
N GLY A 7 1.42 1.87 4.84
CA GLY A 7 1.43 2.19 3.42
C GLY A 7 0.81 3.54 3.08
N GLU A 8 0.57 3.78 1.79
CA GLU A 8 0.00 5.03 1.30
C GLU A 8 -1.52 4.95 1.13
N VAL A 9 -2.23 5.95 1.65
CA VAL A 9 -3.61 6.24 1.29
C VAL A 9 -3.65 7.32 0.22
N MET A 10 -4.40 7.09 -0.85
CA MET A 10 -4.55 8.03 -1.97
C MET A 10 -6.00 8.43 -2.14
N LEU A 11 -6.20 9.64 -2.67
CA LEU A 11 -7.48 10.09 -3.19
C LEU A 11 -7.71 9.47 -4.57
N ARG A 12 -8.74 8.66 -4.72
CA ARG A 12 -9.22 8.15 -6.00
C ARG A 12 -10.28 9.06 -6.57
N LEU A 13 -10.04 9.58 -7.76
CA LEU A 13 -10.99 10.33 -8.56
C LEU A 13 -11.48 9.44 -9.70
N LYS A 14 -12.68 8.89 -9.54
CA LYS A 14 -13.30 8.00 -10.51
C LYS A 14 -14.28 8.76 -11.39
N THR A 15 -14.24 8.54 -12.70
CA THR A 15 -15.25 9.06 -13.61
C THR A 15 -16.61 8.39 -13.34
N PRO A 16 -17.73 9.14 -13.49
CA PRO A 16 -19.07 8.56 -13.40
C PRO A 16 -19.25 7.44 -14.43
N GLU A 17 -19.95 6.40 -14.04
CA GLU A 17 -20.29 5.24 -14.90
C GLU A 17 -19.10 4.74 -15.72
N HIS A 18 -19.15 4.94 -17.05
CA HIS A 18 -18.15 4.50 -18.03
C HIS A 18 -17.58 5.66 -18.86
N LEU A 19 -17.76 6.90 -18.41
CA LEU A 19 -17.21 8.06 -19.09
C LEU A 19 -15.67 8.01 -19.10
N LYS A 20 -15.09 8.49 -20.20
CA LYS A 20 -13.65 8.76 -20.23
C LYS A 20 -13.34 10.02 -19.42
N ILE A 21 -12.13 10.14 -18.92
CA ILE A 21 -11.66 11.34 -18.22
C ILE A 21 -11.90 12.61 -19.06
N LEU A 22 -11.67 12.52 -20.37
CA LEU A 22 -11.90 13.64 -21.32
C LEU A 22 -13.38 14.01 -21.54
N GLN A 23 -14.32 13.23 -21.02
CA GLN A 23 -15.75 13.40 -21.16
C GLN A 23 -16.44 13.75 -19.83
N ALA A 24 -15.72 13.61 -18.72
CA ALA A 24 -16.27 13.74 -17.39
C ALA A 24 -16.12 15.17 -16.88
N ASP A 25 -17.23 15.81 -16.52
CA ASP A 25 -17.26 17.11 -15.87
C ASP A 25 -17.18 17.00 -14.33
N THR A 26 -17.35 15.78 -13.79
CA THR A 26 -17.35 15.51 -12.35
C THR A 26 -16.58 14.21 -12.05
N PHE A 27 -16.15 14.07 -10.81
CA PHE A 27 -15.51 12.85 -10.32
C PHE A 27 -16.14 12.41 -9.00
N GLU A 28 -16.28 11.10 -8.83
CA GLU A 28 -16.56 10.48 -7.54
C GLU A 28 -15.24 10.39 -6.75
N ALA A 29 -15.20 11.02 -5.58
CA ALA A 29 -14.03 11.02 -4.71
C ALA A 29 -14.12 9.91 -3.66
N ASN A 30 -13.09 9.06 -3.60
CA ASN A 30 -12.95 8.00 -2.60
C ASN A 30 -11.49 7.96 -2.14
N TYR A 31 -11.23 7.37 -0.99
CA TYR A 31 -9.87 7.14 -0.51
C TYR A 31 -9.58 5.64 -0.44
N GLY A 32 -8.35 5.25 -0.74
CA GLY A 32 -7.92 3.87 -0.68
C GLY A 32 -6.42 3.71 -0.91
N GLY A 33 -5.94 2.54 -0.58
CA GLY A 33 -4.55 2.11 -0.73
C GLY A 33 -4.49 0.63 -0.41
N ALA A 34 -3.49 -0.10 -0.85
CA ALA A 34 -3.42 -1.54 -0.62
C ALA A 34 -3.53 -1.87 0.87
N GLU A 35 -2.68 -1.28 1.69
CA GLU A 35 -2.61 -1.51 3.13
C GLU A 35 -3.80 -0.90 3.88
N ALA A 36 -4.31 0.25 3.39
CA ALA A 36 -5.51 0.88 3.93
C ALA A 36 -6.75 0.00 3.71
N ASN A 37 -6.87 -0.62 2.54
CA ASN A 37 -7.97 -1.54 2.23
C ASN A 37 -7.92 -2.80 3.10
N VAL A 38 -6.73 -3.35 3.36
CA VAL A 38 -6.55 -4.47 4.28
C VAL A 38 -6.92 -4.07 5.71
N ALA A 39 -6.47 -2.88 6.16
CA ALA A 39 -6.86 -2.35 7.48
C ALA A 39 -8.38 -2.26 7.63
N VAL A 40 -9.08 -1.68 6.65
CA VAL A 40 -10.53 -1.56 6.64
C VAL A 40 -11.22 -2.93 6.64
N SER A 41 -10.71 -3.88 5.83
CA SER A 41 -11.28 -5.23 5.76
C SER A 41 -11.17 -5.96 7.11
N LEU A 42 -10.00 -5.94 7.72
CA LEU A 42 -9.76 -6.59 9.01
C LEU A 42 -10.59 -5.94 10.15
N ALA A 43 -10.65 -4.60 10.18
CA ALA A 43 -11.49 -3.90 11.17
C ALA A 43 -12.98 -4.24 10.99
N THR A 44 -13.46 -4.36 9.75
CA THR A 44 -14.83 -4.77 9.44
C THR A 44 -15.12 -6.22 9.89
N LEU A 45 -14.09 -7.08 9.89
CA LEU A 45 -14.18 -8.46 10.39
C LEU A 45 -14.08 -8.55 11.93
N GLY A 46 -13.82 -7.43 12.61
CA GLY A 46 -13.80 -7.34 14.08
C GLY A 46 -12.40 -7.39 14.70
N ASP A 47 -11.35 -7.30 13.93
CA ASP A 47 -9.99 -7.20 14.45
C ASP A 47 -9.67 -5.79 14.96
N ASP A 48 -8.72 -5.69 15.90
CA ASP A 48 -8.16 -4.43 16.38
C ASP A 48 -7.03 -3.99 15.43
N VAL A 49 -7.30 -3.00 14.59
CA VAL A 49 -6.41 -2.61 13.50
C VAL A 49 -6.02 -1.16 13.59
N SER A 50 -4.71 -0.90 13.54
CA SER A 50 -4.13 0.44 13.41
C SER A 50 -3.52 0.61 12.01
N TYR A 51 -3.53 1.85 11.51
CA TYR A 51 -2.94 2.20 10.22
C TYR A 51 -1.87 3.27 10.37
N VAL A 52 -0.69 3.02 9.79
CA VAL A 52 0.41 3.98 9.72
C VAL A 52 0.56 4.50 8.29
N THR A 53 0.55 5.78 8.17
CA THR A 53 0.83 6.54 6.94
C THR A 53 1.21 7.97 7.32
N LYS A 54 1.51 8.82 6.32
CA LYS A 54 1.63 10.26 6.53
C LYS A 54 0.73 11.00 5.55
N VAL A 55 -0.10 11.92 6.08
CA VAL A 55 -1.00 12.75 5.29
C VAL A 55 -0.89 14.23 5.71
N PRO A 56 -1.19 15.18 4.82
CA PRO A 56 -1.14 16.61 5.16
C PRO A 56 -2.17 16.99 6.26
N GLU A 57 -1.93 18.13 6.89
CA GLU A 57 -2.78 18.63 7.98
C GLU A 57 -4.10 19.24 7.50
N HIS A 58 -4.18 19.66 6.23
CA HIS A 58 -5.36 20.30 5.65
C HIS A 58 -6.53 19.30 5.45
N GLN A 59 -7.70 19.83 5.04
CA GLN A 59 -8.96 19.08 4.98
C GLN A 59 -8.92 17.82 4.11
N VAL A 60 -8.16 17.81 3.00
CA VAL A 60 -8.05 16.62 2.14
C VAL A 60 -7.33 15.48 2.88
N GLY A 61 -6.25 15.79 3.64
CA GLY A 61 -5.61 14.81 4.49
C GLY A 61 -6.51 14.34 5.64
N GLN A 62 -7.29 15.27 6.22
CA GLN A 62 -8.26 14.88 7.25
C GLN A 62 -9.39 14.01 6.70
N ALA A 63 -9.85 14.26 5.48
CA ALA A 63 -10.85 13.42 4.81
C ALA A 63 -10.33 12.00 4.58
N ALA A 64 -9.06 11.83 4.19
CA ALA A 64 -8.43 10.52 4.07
C ALA A 64 -8.42 9.75 5.40
N VAL A 65 -8.08 10.42 6.51
CA VAL A 65 -8.12 9.84 7.86
C VAL A 65 -9.55 9.46 8.26
N ASN A 66 -10.51 10.34 8.02
CA ASN A 66 -11.92 10.09 8.37
C ASN A 66 -12.49 8.90 7.60
N GLU A 67 -12.11 8.75 6.32
CA GLU A 67 -12.55 7.63 5.49
C GLU A 67 -12.13 6.29 6.07
N ILE A 68 -10.89 6.17 6.53
CA ILE A 68 -10.39 4.93 7.12
C ILE A 68 -11.01 4.72 8.51
N ARG A 69 -11.08 5.76 9.32
CA ARG A 69 -11.61 5.72 10.69
C ARG A 69 -13.08 5.30 10.75
N ARG A 70 -13.91 5.71 9.78
CA ARG A 70 -15.35 5.37 9.79
C ARG A 70 -15.62 3.87 9.73
N PHE A 71 -14.64 3.07 9.30
CA PHE A 71 -14.70 1.61 9.27
C PHE A 71 -14.11 0.94 10.53
N GLY A 72 -13.78 1.73 11.56
CA GLY A 72 -13.29 1.19 12.84
C GLY A 72 -11.77 1.06 12.95
N VAL A 73 -11.01 1.49 11.94
CA VAL A 73 -9.54 1.46 11.99
C VAL A 73 -9.03 2.55 12.93
N ASP A 74 -8.12 2.21 13.84
CA ASP A 74 -7.40 3.18 14.66
C ASP A 74 -6.43 4.00 13.79
N THR A 75 -6.68 5.29 13.72
CA THR A 75 -5.89 6.27 12.97
C THR A 75 -5.02 7.16 13.87
N SER A 76 -4.88 6.83 15.15
CA SER A 76 -4.04 7.60 16.09
C SER A 76 -2.55 7.58 15.74
N ARG A 77 -2.14 6.56 14.96
CA ARG A 77 -0.77 6.35 14.50
C ARG A 77 -0.48 6.98 13.13
N VAL A 78 -1.42 7.74 12.56
CA VAL A 78 -1.24 8.48 11.30
C VAL A 78 -0.43 9.74 11.54
N LEU A 79 0.72 9.85 10.86
CA LEU A 79 1.56 11.04 10.89
C LEU A 79 0.91 12.18 10.10
N ARG A 80 1.11 13.41 10.59
CA ARG A 80 0.58 14.62 9.96
C ARG A 80 1.70 15.50 9.45
N GLY A 81 1.52 16.11 8.29
CA GLY A 81 2.48 16.99 7.65
C GLY A 81 2.62 16.72 6.17
N GLY A 82 3.48 17.49 5.49
CA GLY A 82 3.63 17.44 4.05
C GLY A 82 2.56 18.22 3.30
N GLY A 83 2.69 18.30 1.96
CA GLY A 83 1.92 19.24 1.13
C GLY A 83 0.66 18.64 0.50
N ARG A 84 0.62 17.33 0.22
CA ARG A 84 -0.49 16.72 -0.55
C ARG A 84 -0.72 15.26 -0.23
N VAL A 85 -1.94 14.79 -0.49
CA VAL A 85 -2.27 13.37 -0.62
C VAL A 85 -1.97 12.95 -2.07
N GLY A 86 -1.46 11.76 -2.27
CA GLY A 86 -1.35 11.16 -3.61
C GLY A 86 -2.72 10.99 -4.24
N ILE A 87 -2.83 11.19 -5.55
CA ILE A 87 -4.07 11.08 -6.31
C ILE A 87 -3.91 10.00 -7.38
N TYR A 88 -4.97 9.29 -7.68
CA TYR A 88 -5.07 8.57 -8.93
C TYR A 88 -6.44 8.76 -9.57
N TYR A 89 -6.43 8.88 -10.90
CA TYR A 89 -7.62 8.97 -11.71
C TYR A 89 -7.97 7.57 -12.19
N PHE A 90 -9.23 7.22 -12.04
CA PHE A 90 -9.74 5.89 -12.37
C PHE A 90 -10.84 6.00 -13.41
N GLU A 91 -10.60 5.42 -14.58
CA GLU A 91 -11.55 5.29 -15.67
C GLU A 91 -11.98 3.84 -15.76
N LYS A 92 -13.25 3.56 -15.46
CA LYS A 92 -13.78 2.19 -15.50
C LYS A 92 -13.85 1.69 -16.93
N GLY A 93 -13.32 0.51 -17.15
CA GLY A 93 -13.41 -0.20 -18.43
C GLY A 93 -14.85 -0.62 -18.78
N THR A 94 -14.99 -1.06 -20.02
CA THR A 94 -16.18 -1.74 -20.56
C THR A 94 -15.73 -3.07 -21.16
N ASN A 95 -16.62 -3.86 -21.72
CA ASN A 95 -16.26 -5.17 -22.31
C ASN A 95 -15.07 -5.11 -23.30
N ILE A 96 -14.94 -4.02 -24.04
CA ILE A 96 -13.93 -3.89 -25.10
C ILE A 96 -12.80 -2.93 -24.68
N ARG A 97 -13.06 -2.04 -23.75
CA ARG A 97 -12.10 -1.03 -23.30
C ARG A 97 -11.57 -1.42 -21.91
N PRO A 98 -10.24 -1.57 -21.76
CA PRO A 98 -9.67 -1.87 -20.45
C PRO A 98 -9.85 -0.69 -19.48
N THR A 99 -9.81 -0.99 -18.19
CA THR A 99 -9.73 0.00 -17.13
C THR A 99 -8.43 0.80 -17.26
N SER A 100 -8.51 2.12 -17.13
CA SER A 100 -7.35 3.01 -17.15
C SER A 100 -7.13 3.65 -15.78
N VAL A 101 -5.87 3.66 -15.36
CA VAL A 101 -5.44 4.31 -14.11
C VAL A 101 -4.26 5.24 -14.39
N ILE A 102 -4.43 6.51 -14.03
CA ILE A 102 -3.38 7.53 -14.12
C ILE A 102 -3.01 7.93 -12.70
N TYR A 103 -1.72 7.78 -12.33
CA TYR A 103 -1.23 8.15 -11.02
C TYR A 103 -0.63 9.56 -11.03
N ASP A 104 -1.05 10.37 -10.07
CA ASP A 104 -0.47 11.64 -9.69
C ASP A 104 -0.13 11.59 -8.19
N ARG A 105 0.91 10.80 -7.85
CA ARG A 105 1.29 10.51 -6.46
C ARG A 105 2.68 11.00 -6.08
N ALA A 106 3.43 11.55 -7.02
CA ALA A 106 4.74 12.11 -6.72
C ALA A 106 4.63 13.22 -5.67
N TYR A 107 5.60 13.30 -4.80
CA TYR A 107 5.67 14.30 -3.72
C TYR A 107 4.47 14.28 -2.75
N SER A 108 3.78 13.15 -2.63
CA SER A 108 2.77 12.97 -1.59
C SER A 108 3.43 13.06 -0.20
N ALA A 109 2.63 13.35 0.82
CA ALA A 109 3.13 13.52 2.19
C ALA A 109 3.97 12.33 2.66
N ILE A 110 3.52 11.10 2.38
CA ILE A 110 4.29 9.90 2.71
C ILE A 110 5.52 9.73 1.81
N ALA A 111 5.44 10.03 0.52
CA ALA A 111 6.59 9.91 -0.39
C ALA A 111 7.75 10.85 0.00
N MET A 112 7.44 11.98 0.63
CA MET A 112 8.39 12.97 1.12
C MET A 112 8.79 12.77 2.59
N ALA A 113 8.18 11.80 3.29
CA ALA A 113 8.50 11.52 4.68
C ALA A 113 9.94 10.98 4.80
N LYS A 114 10.55 11.25 5.96
CA LYS A 114 11.86 10.74 6.32
C LYS A 114 11.72 9.50 7.20
N ALA A 115 12.65 8.57 7.09
CA ALA A 115 12.62 7.34 7.87
C ALA A 115 12.57 7.58 9.38
N GLU A 116 13.27 8.63 9.87
CA GLU A 116 13.31 9.02 11.28
C GLU A 116 12.02 9.63 11.82
N GLU A 117 11.06 9.99 10.96
CA GLU A 117 9.75 10.48 11.41
C GLU A 117 8.88 9.34 12.00
N PHE A 118 9.20 8.10 11.69
CA PHE A 118 8.48 6.93 12.18
C PHE A 118 9.13 6.36 13.43
N ASP A 119 8.57 6.69 14.59
CA ASP A 119 8.97 6.11 15.90
C ASP A 119 8.44 4.68 16.01
N TRP A 120 9.16 3.73 15.41
CA TRP A 120 8.73 2.34 15.35
C TRP A 120 8.66 1.67 16.71
N GLU A 121 9.46 2.11 17.70
CA GLU A 121 9.32 1.59 19.07
C GLU A 121 7.93 1.85 19.64
N LYS A 122 7.41 3.05 19.42
CA LYS A 122 6.07 3.44 19.85
C LYS A 122 4.98 2.89 18.93
N LEU A 123 5.22 2.89 17.61
CA LEU A 123 4.24 2.46 16.62
C LEU A 123 3.97 0.95 16.68
N LEU A 124 4.95 0.13 17.08
CA LEU A 124 4.83 -1.32 17.19
C LEU A 124 4.47 -1.79 18.61
N ASP A 125 4.21 -0.87 19.54
CA ASP A 125 3.83 -1.24 20.90
C ASP A 125 2.49 -1.99 20.94
N GLY A 126 2.52 -3.19 21.51
CA GLY A 126 1.37 -4.07 21.66
C GLY A 126 0.81 -4.64 20.35
N VAL A 127 1.58 -4.64 19.25
CA VAL A 127 1.21 -5.17 17.94
C VAL A 127 1.53 -6.67 17.89
N ASP A 128 0.59 -7.49 17.38
CA ASP A 128 0.78 -8.92 17.14
C ASP A 128 1.24 -9.20 15.71
N PHE A 129 0.70 -8.43 14.72
CA PHE A 129 0.96 -8.59 13.30
C PHE A 129 1.28 -7.25 12.63
N PHE A 130 2.32 -7.24 11.82
CA PHE A 130 2.68 -6.12 10.95
C PHE A 130 2.43 -6.49 9.49
N TYR A 131 1.63 -5.69 8.79
CA TYR A 131 1.31 -5.90 7.37
C TYR A 131 1.82 -4.76 6.50
N PHE A 132 2.46 -5.12 5.39
CA PHE A 132 2.82 -4.20 4.30
C PHE A 132 2.66 -4.87 2.94
N SER A 133 2.70 -4.09 1.86
CA SER A 133 2.80 -4.63 0.50
C SER A 133 4.07 -4.19 -0.20
N GLY A 134 4.41 -4.82 -1.32
CA GLY A 134 5.52 -4.42 -2.17
C GLY A 134 5.36 -3.01 -2.78
N ILE A 135 4.18 -2.39 -2.62
CA ILE A 135 3.98 -0.98 -2.98
C ILE A 135 4.74 -0.06 -2.00
N THR A 136 4.71 -0.38 -0.71
CA THR A 136 5.28 0.48 0.34
C THR A 136 6.77 0.80 0.11
N PRO A 137 7.69 -0.16 -0.08
CA PRO A 137 9.10 0.16 -0.32
C PRO A 137 9.33 0.86 -1.68
N ALA A 138 8.40 0.74 -2.63
CA ALA A 138 8.48 1.40 -3.92
C ALA A 138 8.08 2.89 -3.90
N ILE A 139 7.56 3.41 -2.79
CA ILE A 139 7.14 4.81 -2.66
C ILE A 139 8.34 5.76 -2.73
N SER A 140 9.38 5.49 -1.93
CA SER A 140 10.64 6.23 -1.93
C SER A 140 11.72 5.47 -1.16
N THR A 141 12.98 5.85 -1.34
CA THR A 141 14.12 5.26 -0.61
C THR A 141 14.02 5.50 0.90
N GLU A 142 13.43 6.61 1.33
CA GLU A 142 13.20 6.91 2.75
C GLU A 142 12.13 5.98 3.33
N ILE A 143 11.07 5.67 2.57
CA ILE A 143 10.04 4.73 3.01
C ILE A 143 10.55 3.28 2.96
N GLU A 144 11.38 2.92 1.98
CA GLU A 144 12.10 1.63 1.98
C GLU A 144 12.91 1.46 3.28
N LYS A 145 13.68 2.49 3.67
CA LYS A 145 14.46 2.51 4.92
C LYS A 145 13.57 2.48 6.17
N ALA A 146 12.49 3.25 6.19
CA ALA A 146 11.53 3.23 7.29
C ALA A 146 10.91 1.84 7.49
N LEU A 147 10.52 1.18 6.39
CA LEU A 147 9.99 -0.18 6.42
C LEU A 147 11.04 -1.18 6.93
N GLU A 148 12.28 -1.10 6.45
CA GLU A 148 13.36 -2.00 6.91
C GLU A 148 13.63 -1.86 8.42
N ASN A 149 13.58 -0.61 8.94
CA ASN A 149 13.69 -0.36 10.39
C ASN A 149 12.51 -1.01 11.16
N ALA A 150 11.28 -0.88 10.64
CA ALA A 150 10.12 -1.55 11.23
C ALA A 150 10.27 -3.07 11.27
N LEU A 151 10.70 -3.66 10.15
CA LEU A 151 10.85 -5.11 10.02
C LEU A 151 11.95 -5.67 10.94
N ALA A 152 13.07 -4.96 11.09
CA ALA A 152 14.12 -5.33 12.03
C ALA A 152 13.58 -5.37 13.47
N LEU A 153 12.82 -4.36 13.86
CA LEU A 153 12.21 -4.27 15.18
C LEU A 153 11.10 -5.31 15.38
N CYS A 154 10.31 -5.62 14.34
CA CYS A 154 9.32 -6.72 14.38
C CYS A 154 10.01 -8.06 14.74
N ARG A 155 11.16 -8.34 14.13
CA ARG A 155 11.94 -9.54 14.45
C ARG A 155 12.40 -9.57 15.92
N GLU A 156 12.90 -8.45 16.44
CA GLU A 156 13.33 -8.34 17.85
C GLU A 156 12.17 -8.55 18.81
N LYS A 157 11.02 -7.96 18.51
CA LYS A 157 9.80 -8.01 19.32
C LYS A 157 8.96 -9.28 19.06
N LYS A 158 9.36 -10.14 18.10
CA LYS A 158 8.63 -11.35 17.68
C LYS A 158 7.22 -11.05 17.16
N ILE A 159 7.05 -9.92 16.51
CA ILE A 159 5.82 -9.55 15.81
C ILE A 159 5.81 -10.30 14.48
N GLN A 160 4.71 -10.96 14.14
CA GLN A 160 4.56 -11.66 12.88
C GLN A 160 4.43 -10.68 11.72
N VAL A 161 5.19 -10.90 10.65
CA VAL A 161 5.22 -10.04 9.47
C VAL A 161 4.50 -10.69 8.30
N VAL A 162 3.51 -9.99 7.76
CA VAL A 162 2.74 -10.41 6.58
C VAL A 162 3.02 -9.45 5.44
N CYS A 163 3.36 -9.97 4.27
CA CYS A 163 3.63 -9.18 3.06
C CYS A 163 2.80 -9.67 1.89
N ASP A 164 2.13 -8.74 1.19
CA ASP A 164 1.59 -8.96 -0.15
C ASP A 164 2.59 -8.40 -1.17
N LEU A 165 3.13 -9.22 -2.08
CA LEU A 165 4.14 -8.78 -3.05
C LEU A 165 3.63 -7.69 -3.99
N ASN A 166 2.39 -7.76 -4.42
CA ASN A 166 1.61 -6.70 -5.06
C ASN A 166 2.43 -5.83 -6.03
N TYR A 167 3.14 -6.46 -6.96
CA TYR A 167 4.05 -5.78 -7.89
C TYR A 167 3.35 -4.71 -8.71
N ARG A 168 4.00 -3.58 -8.88
CA ARG A 168 3.51 -2.46 -9.69
C ARG A 168 4.59 -1.92 -10.61
N GLY A 169 4.63 -2.41 -11.85
CA GLY A 169 5.61 -2.00 -12.87
C GLY A 169 5.62 -0.49 -13.21
N LYS A 170 4.57 0.25 -12.81
CA LYS A 170 4.54 1.72 -12.92
C LYS A 170 5.34 2.45 -11.82
N MET A 171 5.78 1.74 -10.79
CA MET A 171 6.53 2.33 -9.66
C MET A 171 8.02 2.02 -9.71
N TRP A 172 8.37 0.80 -10.10
CA TRP A 172 9.75 0.35 -10.18
C TRP A 172 9.95 -0.75 -11.21
N SER A 173 11.21 -0.96 -11.59
CA SER A 173 11.57 -2.07 -12.48
C SER A 173 11.52 -3.42 -11.73
N THR A 174 11.38 -4.54 -12.46
CA THR A 174 11.50 -5.88 -11.89
C THR A 174 12.85 -6.09 -11.20
N LYS A 175 13.93 -5.55 -11.77
CA LYS A 175 15.27 -5.61 -11.20
C LYS A 175 15.36 -4.93 -9.83
N ASP A 176 14.75 -3.74 -9.69
CA ASP A 176 14.74 -3.03 -8.41
C ASP A 176 13.81 -3.72 -7.41
N ALA A 177 12.63 -4.17 -7.86
CA ALA A 177 11.71 -4.94 -7.03
C ALA A 177 12.40 -6.18 -6.46
N GLN A 178 13.04 -6.99 -7.30
CA GLN A 178 13.76 -8.19 -6.89
C GLN A 178 14.89 -7.88 -5.91
N ARG A 179 15.66 -6.82 -6.16
CA ARG A 179 16.75 -6.42 -5.26
C ARG A 179 16.24 -6.07 -3.86
N VAL A 180 15.15 -5.31 -3.78
CA VAL A 180 14.58 -4.84 -2.51
C VAL A 180 13.78 -5.96 -1.82
N MET A 181 12.84 -6.57 -2.54
CA MET A 181 11.93 -7.55 -1.94
C MET A 181 12.65 -8.80 -1.46
N ARG A 182 13.64 -9.34 -2.19
CA ARG A 182 14.44 -10.47 -1.70
C ARG A 182 15.12 -10.19 -0.36
N ARG A 183 15.57 -8.96 -0.14
CA ARG A 183 16.16 -8.55 1.13
C ARG A 183 15.10 -8.46 2.24
N LEU A 184 13.95 -7.86 1.95
CA LEU A 184 12.86 -7.68 2.92
C LEU A 184 12.19 -9.02 3.28
N MET A 185 12.14 -9.98 2.35
CA MET A 185 11.57 -11.31 2.59
C MET A 185 12.26 -12.09 3.70
N ALA A 186 13.52 -11.76 4.05
CA ALA A 186 14.20 -12.34 5.20
C ALA A 186 13.51 -12.04 6.55
N TYR A 187 12.59 -11.08 6.59
CA TYR A 187 11.83 -10.68 7.77
C TYR A 187 10.37 -11.16 7.75
N VAL A 188 9.91 -11.75 6.65
CA VAL A 188 8.50 -12.05 6.40
C VAL A 188 8.17 -13.48 6.83
N ASP A 189 7.12 -13.63 7.63
CA ASP A 189 6.61 -14.93 8.09
C ASP A 189 5.54 -15.47 7.13
N VAL A 190 4.71 -14.58 6.55
CA VAL A 190 3.65 -14.96 5.61
C VAL A 190 3.72 -14.07 4.37
N CYS A 191 3.88 -14.72 3.21
CA CYS A 191 3.90 -14.04 1.91
C CYS A 191 2.61 -14.36 1.14
N ILE A 192 1.94 -13.31 0.67
CA ILE A 192 0.76 -13.39 -0.20
C ILE A 192 1.20 -12.89 -1.58
N ALA A 193 0.92 -13.64 -2.62
CA ALA A 193 1.25 -13.25 -3.99
C ALA A 193 0.51 -14.10 -5.00
N ASN A 194 0.37 -13.60 -6.23
CA ASN A 194 0.06 -14.39 -7.40
C ASN A 194 1.36 -14.78 -8.12
N ASP A 195 1.25 -15.58 -9.17
CA ASP A 195 2.39 -16.11 -9.94
C ASP A 195 3.23 -14.99 -10.58
N GLU A 196 2.58 -13.98 -11.15
CA GLU A 196 3.24 -12.84 -11.78
C GLU A 196 4.02 -12.00 -10.75
N ASP A 197 3.47 -11.82 -9.55
CA ASP A 197 4.12 -11.08 -8.46
C ASP A 197 5.36 -11.83 -7.94
N PHE A 198 5.33 -13.16 -7.86
CA PHE A 198 6.50 -13.98 -7.49
C PHE A 198 7.64 -13.80 -8.47
N GLU A 199 7.36 -13.90 -9.76
CA GLU A 199 8.38 -13.72 -10.79
C GLU A 199 8.91 -12.28 -10.80
N SER A 200 8.01 -11.30 -10.82
CA SER A 200 8.37 -9.88 -10.93
C SER A 200 9.12 -9.38 -9.69
N SER A 201 8.69 -9.75 -8.49
CA SER A 201 9.23 -9.22 -7.23
C SER A 201 10.37 -10.07 -6.65
N LEU A 202 10.40 -11.38 -6.91
CA LEU A 202 11.41 -12.27 -6.34
C LEU A 202 12.28 -12.96 -7.41
N GLY A 203 11.89 -12.89 -8.69
CA GLY A 203 12.58 -13.61 -9.77
C GLY A 203 12.48 -15.12 -9.60
N ILE A 204 11.39 -15.60 -8.99
CA ILE A 204 11.09 -17.01 -8.81
C ILE A 204 9.96 -17.34 -9.78
N PRO A 205 10.21 -18.06 -10.87
CA PRO A 205 9.14 -18.44 -11.77
C PRO A 205 8.21 -19.41 -11.04
N ALA A 206 6.91 -19.12 -11.04
CA ALA A 206 5.91 -20.00 -10.46
C ALA A 206 5.62 -21.21 -11.34
N TYR A 207 6.00 -21.12 -12.60
CA TYR A 207 5.81 -22.15 -13.61
C TYR A 207 6.96 -22.08 -14.63
N ASP A 208 7.53 -23.22 -15.00
CA ASP A 208 8.64 -23.35 -15.97
C ASP A 208 8.18 -23.64 -17.41
N GLY A 209 6.87 -23.59 -17.66
CA GLY A 209 6.23 -23.78 -18.96
C GLY A 209 5.70 -22.49 -19.59
N ASP A 210 5.06 -22.63 -20.75
CA ASP A 210 4.43 -21.54 -21.48
C ASP A 210 3.03 -21.25 -20.90
N MET A 211 2.91 -20.17 -20.10
CA MET A 211 1.64 -19.72 -19.50
C MET A 211 0.53 -19.46 -20.54
N SER A 212 0.87 -19.26 -21.81
CA SER A 212 -0.12 -19.08 -22.88
C SER A 212 -0.90 -20.36 -23.20
N ARG A 213 -0.43 -21.51 -22.76
CA ARG A 213 -1.03 -22.82 -23.02
C ARG A 213 -2.03 -23.27 -21.96
N GLY A 214 -2.19 -22.50 -20.89
CA GLY A 214 -3.03 -22.89 -19.76
C GLY A 214 -2.37 -23.97 -18.88
N ILE A 215 -2.93 -24.19 -17.71
CA ILE A 215 -2.57 -25.32 -16.84
C ILE A 215 -3.38 -26.52 -17.36
N GLU A 216 -2.74 -27.52 -17.97
CA GLU A 216 -3.36 -28.80 -18.24
C GLU A 216 -3.49 -29.64 -16.97
#